data_fb2151e49af3378b92418f59e12ab61b
#
_entry.id   fb2151e49af3378b92418f59e12ab61b
#
_cell.length_a   1.000
_cell.length_b   1.000
_cell.length_c   1.000
_cell.angle_alpha   90.00
_cell.angle_beta   90.00
_cell.angle_gamma   90.00
#
_symmetry.space_group_name_H-M   'P 1'
#
loop_
_entity.id
_entity.type
_entity.pdbx_description
1 polymer ?
#
loop_
_entity_poly.entity_id
_entity_poly.type
_entity_poly.pdbx_seq_one_letter_code
_entity_poly.pdbx_strand_id
1 'polypeptide(L)' 'MPTTDADRVLDVREIDGPPFDDIMDALDDLPENEQLALLAPFEPVPLYEVLEARALTYDTTEPEDGLYRVLIEHR' A
#
# COMPACT_ATOMS: atom_id res chain seq x y z
N MET A 1 13.64 -1.32 -18.32
CA MET A 1 13.62 -0.83 -16.96
C MET A 1 12.21 -0.88 -16.39
N PRO A 2 11.99 -1.49 -15.25
CA PRO A 2 10.64 -1.53 -14.73
C PRO A 2 10.13 -0.13 -14.42
N THR A 3 8.87 0.08 -14.68
CA THR A 3 8.24 1.36 -14.40
C THR A 3 7.73 1.43 -12.96
N THR A 4 7.67 0.29 -12.30
CA THR A 4 7.25 0.22 -10.90
C THR A 4 8.48 0.08 -10.05
N ASP A 5 8.59 0.92 -9.06
CA ASP A 5 9.72 0.89 -8.16
C ASP A 5 9.47 0.05 -6.93
N ALA A 6 8.24 -0.43 -6.75
CA ALA A 6 7.89 -1.22 -5.59
C ALA A 6 8.36 -2.66 -5.72
N ASP A 7 8.91 -3.18 -4.64
CA ASP A 7 9.37 -4.56 -4.60
C ASP A 7 8.21 -5.53 -4.42
N ARG A 8 7.11 -5.05 -3.85
CA ARG A 8 5.92 -5.86 -3.59
C ARG A 8 4.69 -5.09 -4.02
N VAL A 9 3.66 -5.81 -4.46
CA VAL A 9 2.40 -5.21 -4.86
C VAL A 9 1.26 -5.97 -4.20
N LEU A 10 0.33 -5.22 -3.60
CA LEU A 10 -0.90 -5.79 -3.05
C LEU A 10 -2.07 -5.07 -3.70
N ASP A 11 -2.89 -5.83 -4.43
CA ASP A 11 -4.07 -5.27 -5.09
C ASP A 11 -5.31 -5.68 -4.30
N VAL A 12 -5.83 -4.75 -3.49
CA VAL A 12 -6.98 -5.05 -2.65
C VAL A 12 -8.29 -5.11 -3.42
N ARG A 13 -8.28 -4.70 -4.69
CA ARG A 13 -9.49 -4.81 -5.52
C ARG A 13 -9.85 -6.26 -5.79
N GLU A 14 -8.89 -7.17 -5.67
CA GLU A 14 -9.09 -8.60 -5.94
C GLU A 14 -9.39 -9.40 -4.70
N ILE A 15 -9.42 -8.75 -3.54
CA ILE A 15 -9.64 -9.43 -2.26
C ILE A 15 -11.12 -9.48 -1.94
N ASP A 16 -11.61 -10.67 -1.64
CA ASP A 16 -12.98 -10.86 -1.17
C ASP A 16 -13.03 -10.57 0.33
N GLY A 17 -13.93 -9.68 0.72
CA GLY A 17 -14.11 -9.34 2.12
C GLY A 17 -13.23 -8.19 2.55
N PRO A 18 -13.10 -7.97 3.85
CA PRO A 18 -12.34 -6.82 4.36
C PRO A 18 -10.87 -6.92 4.00
N PRO A 19 -10.29 -5.94 3.31
CA PRO A 19 -8.89 -6.03 2.90
C PRO A 19 -7.91 -5.64 4.00
N PHE A 20 -8.40 -5.16 5.11
CA PHE A 20 -7.53 -4.57 6.14
C PHE A 20 -6.55 -5.58 6.73
N ASP A 21 -7.02 -6.80 6.99
CA ASP A 21 -6.15 -7.85 7.55
C ASP A 21 -5.02 -8.20 6.58
N ASP A 22 -5.34 -8.27 5.28
CA ASP A 22 -4.33 -8.56 4.27
C ASP A 22 -3.31 -7.43 4.18
N ILE A 23 -3.78 -6.20 4.33
CA ILE A 23 -2.88 -5.04 4.33
C ILE A 23 -1.95 -5.11 5.53
N MET A 24 -2.49 -5.42 6.71
CA MET A 24 -1.66 -5.51 7.90
C MET A 24 -0.60 -6.61 7.77
N ASP A 25 -0.99 -7.76 7.22
CA ASP A 25 -0.04 -8.84 6.99
C ASP A 25 1.07 -8.42 6.04
N ALA A 26 0.71 -7.71 4.98
CA ALA A 26 1.71 -7.24 4.02
C ALA A 26 2.68 -6.25 4.66
N LEU A 27 2.18 -5.39 5.54
CA LEU A 27 3.02 -4.43 6.24
C LEU A 27 3.97 -5.14 7.21
N ASP A 28 3.45 -6.17 7.90
CA ASP A 28 4.29 -6.93 8.83
C ASP A 28 5.41 -7.66 8.10
N ASP A 29 5.18 -8.06 6.86
CA ASP A 29 6.15 -8.80 6.07
C ASP A 29 7.08 -7.89 5.27
N LEU A 30 6.87 -6.59 5.28
CA LEU A 30 7.64 -5.66 4.46
C LEU A 30 9.01 -5.39 5.06
N PRO A 31 10.10 -5.81 4.38
CA PRO A 31 11.44 -5.52 4.88
C PRO A 31 11.75 -4.02 4.83
N GLU A 32 12.69 -3.59 5.66
CA GLU A 32 13.02 -2.18 5.77
C GLU A 32 13.58 -1.57 4.50
N ASN A 33 14.14 -2.40 3.63
CA ASN A 33 14.76 -1.92 2.39
C ASN A 33 13.87 -2.14 1.17
N GLU A 34 12.58 -2.45 1.37
CA GLU A 34 11.66 -2.70 0.29
C GLU A 34 10.46 -1.77 0.34
N GLN A 35 9.81 -1.64 -0.80
CA GLN A 35 8.61 -0.82 -0.93
C GLN A 35 7.42 -1.68 -1.29
N LEU A 36 6.25 -1.30 -0.78
CA LEU A 36 4.98 -1.96 -1.09
C LEU A 36 4.10 -0.98 -1.85
N ALA A 37 3.62 -1.40 -3.01
CA ALA A 37 2.63 -0.64 -3.75
C ALA A 37 1.26 -1.24 -3.44
N LEU A 38 0.40 -0.46 -2.81
CA LEU A 38 -0.96 -0.87 -2.49
C LEU A 38 -1.90 -0.26 -3.52
N LEU A 39 -2.68 -1.12 -4.18
CA LEU A 39 -3.64 -0.67 -5.18
C LEU A 39 -5.04 -0.83 -4.60
N ALA A 40 -5.83 0.24 -4.64
CA ALA A 40 -7.15 0.24 -4.03
C ALA A 40 -8.14 1.02 -4.90
N PRO A 41 -9.44 0.68 -4.83
CA PRO A 41 -10.46 1.40 -5.59
C PRO A 41 -10.92 2.69 -4.90
N PHE A 42 -10.28 3.05 -3.79
CA PHE A 42 -10.61 4.25 -3.02
C PHE A 42 -9.36 4.70 -2.30
N GLU A 43 -9.36 5.95 -1.86
CA GLU A 43 -8.23 6.45 -1.07
C GLU A 43 -8.33 5.87 0.34
N PRO A 44 -7.33 5.10 0.78
CA PRO A 44 -7.41 4.40 2.07
C PRO A 44 -7.02 5.32 3.23
N VAL A 45 -7.80 6.38 3.44
CA VAL A 45 -7.50 7.38 4.46
C VAL A 45 -7.32 6.79 5.85
N PRO A 46 -8.18 5.85 6.31
CA PRO A 46 -7.96 5.28 7.65
C PRO A 46 -6.65 4.54 7.81
N LEU A 47 -6.07 4.07 6.69
CA LEU A 47 -4.80 3.37 6.73
C LEU A 47 -3.65 4.31 7.06
N TYR A 48 -3.77 5.57 6.74
CA TYR A 48 -2.67 6.52 6.94
C TYR A 48 -2.25 6.62 8.39
N GLU A 49 -3.20 6.57 9.32
CA GLU A 49 -2.87 6.62 10.73
C GLU A 49 -2.07 5.40 11.17
N VAL A 50 -2.41 4.24 10.60
CA VAL A 50 -1.69 3.00 10.89
C VAL A 50 -0.26 3.09 10.38
N LEU A 51 -0.09 3.63 9.17
CA LEU A 51 1.24 3.77 8.58
C LEU A 51 2.11 4.69 9.42
N GLU A 52 1.55 5.80 9.88
CA GLU A 52 2.29 6.74 10.71
C GLU A 52 2.66 6.11 12.04
N ALA A 53 1.76 5.34 12.63
CA ALA A 53 2.01 4.67 13.89
C ALA A 53 3.11 3.61 13.78
N ARG A 54 3.29 3.07 12.58
CA ARG A 54 4.32 2.05 12.32
C ARG A 54 5.62 2.66 11.81
N ALA A 55 5.72 3.97 11.78
CA ALA A 55 6.89 4.68 11.26
C ALA A 55 7.14 4.37 9.78
N LEU A 56 6.06 4.26 9.02
CA LEU A 56 6.10 4.04 7.58
C LEU A 56 5.78 5.35 6.87
N THR A 57 6.42 5.58 5.74
CA THR A 57 6.08 6.70 4.88
C THR A 57 5.19 6.19 3.74
N TYR A 58 4.43 7.09 3.16
CA TYR A 58 3.53 6.70 2.08
C TYR A 58 3.36 7.87 1.12
N ASP A 59 3.07 7.52 -0.13
CA ASP A 59 2.82 8.50 -1.18
C ASP A 59 1.65 7.97 -2.01
N THR A 60 0.55 8.70 -2.02
CA THR A 60 -0.67 8.28 -2.71
C THR A 60 -0.81 9.00 -4.02
N THR A 61 -1.05 8.24 -5.09
CA THR A 61 -1.33 8.79 -6.41
C THR A 61 -2.59 8.12 -6.95
N GLU A 62 -3.18 8.74 -7.95
CA GLU A 62 -4.33 8.18 -8.66
C GLU A 62 -3.98 8.08 -10.13
N PRO A 63 -3.29 6.99 -10.54
CA PRO A 63 -2.85 6.86 -11.94
C PRO A 63 -4.00 6.74 -12.93
N GLU A 64 -5.16 6.27 -12.48
CA GLU A 64 -6.37 6.19 -13.29
C GLU A 64 -7.55 6.54 -12.41
N ASP A 65 -8.64 6.98 -13.03
CA ASP A 65 -9.85 7.27 -12.27
C ASP A 65 -10.31 6.04 -11.51
N GLY A 66 -10.48 6.20 -10.21
CA GLY A 66 -10.94 5.11 -9.36
C GLY A 66 -9.87 4.11 -8.97
N LEU A 67 -8.61 4.37 -9.33
CA LEU A 67 -7.50 3.52 -8.92
C LEU A 67 -6.51 4.34 -8.13
N TYR A 68 -6.37 4.02 -6.86
CA TYR A 68 -5.42 4.69 -5.98
C TYR A 68 -4.22 3.79 -5.73
N ARG A 69 -3.05 4.36 -5.84
CA ARG A 69 -1.80 3.65 -5.60
C ARG A 69 -1.08 4.31 -4.44
N VAL A 70 -0.86 3.55 -3.38
CA VAL A 70 -0.13 4.04 -2.22
C VAL A 70 1.22 3.34 -2.16
N LEU A 71 2.27 4.11 -2.30
CA LEU A 71 3.63 3.56 -2.24
C LEU A 71 4.13 3.69 -0.82
N ILE A 72 4.40 2.58 -0.18
CA ILE A 72 4.70 2.49 1.25
C ILE A 72 6.11 1.99 1.47
N GLU A 73 6.84 2.63 2.37
CA GLU A 73 8.18 2.17 2.73
C GLU A 73 8.51 2.57 4.15
N HIS A 74 9.51 1.94 4.71
CA HIS A 74 9.99 2.29 6.03
C HIS A 74 10.80 3.58 5.97
N ARG A 75 10.74 4.33 7.03
CA ARG A 75 11.51 5.57 7.13
C ARG A 75 13.01 5.30 7.22
#